data_aed0ef33d24ebb1ac3689db80854ed05
#
_entry.id   aed0ef33d24ebb1ac3689db80854ed05
#
_cell.length_a   1.000
_cell.length_b   1.000
_cell.length_c   1.000
_cell.angle_alpha   90.00
_cell.angle_beta   90.00
_cell.angle_gamma   90.00
#
_symmetry.space_group_name_H-M   'P 1'
#
loop_
_entity.id
_entity.type
_entity.pdbx_description
1 polymer ?
#
loop_
_entity_poly.entity_id
_entity_poly.type
_entity_poly.pdbx_seq_one_letter_code
_entity_poly.pdbx_strand_id
1 'polypeptide(L)'
;MVVGEVVVSLRGRDQNRLGVVVGTDDKYVYVCDGKHHRLGSPKRKNPRHVASLSVTLAEDERAGDAGLRRALARLRDLRKGGTIRVEAR
;
A
#
# COMPACT_ATOMS: atom_id res chain seq x y z
N MET A 1 -4.54 -10.77 2.65
CA MET A 1 -4.38 -9.32 2.90
C MET A 1 -5.72 -8.71 3.25
N VAL A 2 -5.70 -7.74 4.12
CA VAL A 2 -6.93 -7.08 4.57
C VAL A 2 -6.94 -5.62 4.15
N VAL A 3 -8.13 -5.03 4.06
CA VAL A 3 -8.28 -3.61 3.74
C VAL A 3 -7.59 -2.76 4.80
N GLY A 4 -6.83 -1.78 4.35
CA GLY A 4 -6.02 -0.91 5.22
C GLY A 4 -4.58 -1.35 5.39
N GLU A 5 -4.24 -2.56 4.99
CA GLU A 5 -2.88 -3.08 5.10
C GLU A 5 -1.95 -2.36 4.13
N VAL A 6 -0.79 -1.92 4.63
CA VAL A 6 0.22 -1.28 3.80
C VAL A 6 1.09 -2.34 3.14
N VAL A 7 1.31 -2.17 1.85
CA VAL A 7 2.10 -3.11 1.04
C VAL A 7 3.13 -2.37 0.21
N VAL A 8 4.16 -3.07 -0.19
CA VAL A 8 5.15 -2.57 -1.16
C VAL A 8 5.04 -3.39 -2.43
N SER A 9 5.08 -2.73 -3.57
CA SER A 9 5.03 -3.40 -4.86
C SER A 9 6.39 -4.04 -5.16
N LEU A 10 6.36 -5.31 -5.60
CA LEU A 10 7.56 -6.09 -5.90
C LEU A 10 7.89 -6.10 -7.38
N ARG A 11 6.93 -5.77 -8.23
CA ARG A 11 7.09 -5.85 -9.69
C ARG A 11 6.32 -4.72 -10.38
N GLY A 12 6.73 -4.44 -11.61
CA GLY A 12 6.06 -3.49 -12.47
C GLY A 12 6.64 -2.08 -12.34
N ARG A 13 5.95 -1.12 -12.95
CA ARG A 13 6.39 0.28 -12.96
C ARG A 13 6.42 0.92 -11.58
N ASP A 14 5.60 0.40 -10.67
CA ASP A 14 5.50 0.90 -9.31
C ASP A 14 6.31 0.06 -8.31
N GLN A 15 7.28 -0.70 -8.79
CA GLN A 15 8.18 -1.48 -7.96
C GLN A 15 8.82 -0.61 -6.89
N ASN A 16 8.85 -1.12 -5.65
CA ASN A 16 9.34 -0.46 -4.45
C ASN A 16 8.49 0.70 -3.93
N ARG A 17 7.34 0.97 -4.56
CA ARG A 17 6.40 1.98 -4.05
C ARG A 17 5.47 1.37 -3.01
N LEU A 18 5.13 2.18 -2.03
CA LEU A 18 4.15 1.80 -1.01
C LEU A 18 2.75 2.09 -1.49
N GLY A 19 1.82 1.28 -1.03
CA GLY A 19 0.40 1.49 -1.24
C GLY A 19 -0.39 0.90 -0.09
N VAL A 20 -1.69 1.10 -0.11
CA VAL A 20 -2.60 0.52 0.87
C VAL A 20 -3.65 -0.32 0.16
N VAL A 21 -3.98 -1.45 0.73
CA VAL A 21 -5.04 -2.31 0.21
C VAL A 21 -6.39 -1.66 0.51
N VAL A 22 -7.18 -1.39 -0.52
CA VAL A 22 -8.51 -0.80 -0.39
C VAL A 22 -9.64 -1.78 -0.72
N GLY A 23 -9.29 -2.94 -1.24
CA GLY A 23 -10.25 -4.00 -1.53
C GLY A 23 -9.56 -5.28 -1.92
N THR A 24 -10.28 -6.39 -1.83
CA THR A 24 -9.77 -7.70 -2.25
C THR A 24 -10.90 -8.48 -2.91
N ASP A 25 -10.52 -9.40 -3.79
CA ASP A 25 -11.42 -10.43 -4.29
C ASP A 25 -10.69 -11.78 -4.25
N ASP A 26 -11.26 -12.80 -4.89
CA ASP A 26 -10.69 -14.15 -4.85
C ASP A 26 -9.29 -14.25 -5.42
N LYS A 27 -8.94 -13.35 -6.35
CA LYS A 27 -7.69 -13.46 -7.12
C LYS A 27 -6.75 -12.27 -6.94
N TYR A 28 -7.30 -11.10 -6.61
CA TYR A 28 -6.53 -9.85 -6.68
C TYR A 28 -6.69 -9.01 -5.42
N VAL A 29 -5.72 -8.13 -5.22
CA VAL A 29 -5.83 -7.05 -4.25
C VAL A 29 -5.88 -5.72 -5.02
N TYR A 30 -6.58 -4.75 -4.47
CA TYR A 30 -6.74 -3.43 -5.06
C TYR A 30 -6.01 -2.43 -4.18
N VAL A 31 -5.06 -1.69 -4.79
CA VAL A 31 -4.08 -0.90 -4.05
C VAL A 31 -4.12 0.54 -4.51
N CYS A 32 -4.03 1.47 -3.56
CA CYS A 32 -3.94 2.91 -3.82
C CYS A 32 -2.75 3.51 -3.10
N ASP A 33 -2.23 4.61 -3.65
CA ASP A 33 -1.19 5.39 -2.99
C ASP A 33 -1.57 6.87 -2.85
N GLY A 34 -2.72 7.25 -3.38
CA GLY A 34 -3.21 8.62 -3.32
C GLY A 34 -2.59 9.56 -4.34
N LYS A 35 -1.68 9.08 -5.17
CA LYS A 35 -0.99 9.89 -6.18
C LYS A 35 -1.12 9.27 -7.57
N HIS A 36 -0.42 8.16 -7.82
CA HIS A 36 -0.48 7.45 -9.10
C HIS A 36 -1.73 6.59 -9.20
N HIS A 37 -2.14 6.01 -8.08
CA HIS A 37 -3.33 5.17 -7.97
C HIS A 37 -4.21 5.75 -6.88
N ARG A 38 -5.20 6.54 -7.29
CA ARG A 38 -6.10 7.24 -6.38
C ARG A 38 -7.24 6.35 -5.93
N LEU A 39 -7.88 6.73 -4.83
CA LEU A 39 -8.99 5.96 -4.26
C LEU A 39 -10.13 5.73 -5.23
N GLY A 40 -10.36 6.67 -6.16
CA GLY A 40 -11.39 6.52 -7.19
C GLY A 40 -11.02 5.56 -8.31
N SER A 41 -9.76 5.14 -8.40
CA SER A 41 -9.28 4.25 -9.46
C SER A 41 -8.14 3.37 -8.96
N PRO A 42 -8.43 2.41 -8.07
CA PRO A 42 -7.40 1.54 -7.49
C PRO A 42 -6.71 0.69 -8.55
N LYS A 43 -5.45 0.37 -8.29
CA LYS A 43 -4.67 -0.53 -9.13
C LYS A 43 -4.93 -1.97 -8.72
N ARG A 44 -5.35 -2.81 -9.67
CA ARG A 44 -5.49 -4.25 -9.44
C ARG A 44 -4.11 -4.89 -9.47
N LYS A 45 -3.79 -5.66 -8.44
CA LYS A 45 -2.49 -6.32 -8.30
C LYS A 45 -2.67 -7.79 -7.95
N ASN A 46 -1.77 -8.61 -8.49
CA ASN A 46 -1.65 -9.99 -8.06
C ASN A 46 -1.06 -10.00 -6.65
N PRO A 47 -1.64 -10.73 -5.68
CA PRO A 47 -1.11 -10.77 -4.31
C PRO A 47 0.35 -11.20 -4.23
N ARG A 48 0.81 -12.00 -5.18
CA ARG A 48 2.22 -12.46 -5.23
C ARG A 48 3.19 -11.34 -5.59
N HIS A 49 2.69 -10.23 -6.14
CA HIS A 49 3.52 -9.10 -6.56
C HIS A 49 3.59 -7.98 -5.53
N VAL A 50 3.07 -8.21 -4.35
CA VAL A 50 3.13 -7.25 -3.24
C VAL A 50 3.56 -7.95 -1.97
N ALA A 51 4.23 -7.21 -1.09
CA ALA A 51 4.64 -7.70 0.21
C ALA A 51 4.06 -6.81 1.30
N SER A 52 3.60 -7.41 2.39
CA SER A 52 3.04 -6.70 3.52
C SER A 52 4.14 -6.07 4.37
N LEU A 53 3.88 -4.87 4.88
CA LEU A 53 4.73 -4.24 5.88
C LEU A 53 4.27 -4.51 7.30
N SER A 54 3.20 -5.29 7.49
CA SER A 54 2.57 -5.56 8.78
C SER A 54 2.11 -4.30 9.49
N VAL A 55 1.72 -3.30 8.72
CA VAL A 55 1.19 -2.03 9.21
C VAL A 55 -0.19 -1.85 8.58
N THR A 56 -1.16 -1.44 9.37
CA THR A 56 -2.51 -1.16 8.91
C THR A 56 -2.82 0.31 9.18
N LEU A 57 -3.24 1.04 8.15
CA LEU A 57 -3.67 2.42 8.30
C LEU A 57 -5.07 2.47 8.89
N ALA A 58 -5.29 3.43 9.78
CA ALA A 58 -6.62 3.71 10.31
C ALA A 58 -7.52 4.22 9.19
N GLU A 59 -8.82 4.09 9.38
CA GLU A 59 -9.81 4.48 8.38
C GLU A 59 -9.69 5.95 7.99
N ASP A 60 -9.45 6.83 8.95
CA ASP A 60 -9.28 8.27 8.70
C ASP A 60 -8.01 8.58 7.91
N GLU A 61 -6.96 7.78 8.05
CA GLU A 61 -5.70 7.97 7.31
C GLU A 61 -5.84 7.62 5.82
N ARG A 62 -6.83 6.83 5.46
CA ARG A 62 -7.09 6.40 4.09
C ARG A 62 -8.42 6.89 3.55
N ALA A 63 -9.00 7.90 4.18
CA ALA A 63 -10.30 8.44 3.78
C ALA A 63 -10.21 9.35 2.54
N GLY A 64 -9.03 9.89 2.24
CA GLY A 64 -8.82 10.74 1.07
C GLY A 64 -7.42 10.57 0.51
N ASP A 65 -7.25 10.92 -0.76
CA ASP A 65 -5.96 10.76 -1.45
C ASP A 65 -4.84 11.55 -0.80
N ALA A 66 -5.10 12.78 -0.37
CA ALA A 66 -4.07 13.62 0.25
C ALA A 66 -3.61 13.06 1.60
N GLY A 67 -4.55 12.60 2.44
CA GLY A 67 -4.23 11.96 3.71
C GLY A 67 -3.47 10.67 3.50
N LEU A 68 -3.88 9.87 2.51
CA LEU A 68 -3.21 8.64 2.17
C LEU A 68 -1.76 8.90 1.73
N ARG A 69 -1.53 9.88 0.87
CA ARG A 69 -0.16 10.25 0.45
C ARG A 69 0.71 10.60 1.65
N ARG A 70 0.18 11.39 2.59
CA ARG A 70 0.94 11.80 3.78
C ARG A 70 1.28 10.62 4.68
N ALA A 71 0.32 9.73 4.89
CA ALA A 71 0.53 8.54 5.71
C ALA A 71 1.60 7.63 5.10
N LEU A 72 1.52 7.39 3.80
CA LEU A 72 2.50 6.53 3.11
C LEU A 72 3.88 7.19 3.05
N ALA A 73 3.95 8.51 2.93
CA ALA A 73 5.23 9.23 2.95
C ALA A 73 5.94 9.06 4.30
N ARG A 74 5.21 9.14 5.41
CA ARG A 74 5.78 8.90 6.74
C ARG A 74 6.34 7.49 6.86
N LEU A 75 5.59 6.51 6.39
CA LEU A 75 6.02 5.11 6.44
C LEU A 75 7.23 4.87 5.56
N ARG A 76 7.29 5.51 4.40
CA ARG A 76 8.45 5.41 3.52
C ARG A 76 9.71 5.94 4.20
N ASP A 77 9.60 7.04 4.91
CA ASP A 77 10.73 7.61 5.64
C ASP A 77 11.18 6.72 6.79
N LEU A 78 10.25 6.15 7.53
CA LEU A 78 10.55 5.18 8.58
C LEU A 78 11.22 3.92 8.02
N ARG A 79 10.76 3.46 6.86
CA ARG A 79 11.34 2.30 6.19
C ARG A 79 12.78 2.55 5.75
N LYS A 80 13.07 3.75 5.24
CA LYS A 80 14.44 4.15 4.89
C LYS A 80 15.36 4.14 6.10
N GLY A 81 14.83 4.49 7.28
CA GLY A 81 15.57 4.44 8.52
C GLY A 81 15.73 3.06 9.12
N GLY A 82 15.20 2.02 8.47
CA GLY A 82 15.28 0.64 8.96
C GLY A 82 14.28 0.31 10.06
N THR A 83 13.32 1.20 10.33
CA THR A 83 12.33 1.01 11.40
C THR A 83 11.26 -0.02 11.04
N ILE A 84 10.91 -0.10 9.75
CA ILE A 84 9.88 -1.02 9.25
C ILE A 84 10.54 -1.99 8.28
N ARG A 85 10.25 -3.27 8.45
CA ARG A 85 10.76 -4.33 7.56
C ARG A 85 9.63 -4.87 6.70
N VAL A 86 9.97 -5.21 5.46
CA VAL A 86 9.06 -5.92 4.56
C VAL A 86 9.01 -7.38 4.96
N GLU A 87 7.82 -7.93 5.09
CA GLU A 87 7.65 -9.36 5.32
C GLU A 87 7.76 -10.09 4.00
N ALA A 88 8.69 -11.03 3.92
CA ALA A 88 8.86 -11.87 2.75
C ALA A 88 7.68 -12.82 2.60
N ARG A 89 7.33 -13.12 1.38
CA ARG A 89 6.28 -14.08 1.05
C ARG A 89 6.85 -15.29 0.37
#